data_62bed8d88ce61ee34373bae7bea7fe8c
#
_entry.id   62bed8d88ce61ee34373bae7bea7fe8c
#
_cell.length_a   1.000
_cell.length_b   1.000
_cell.length_c   1.000
_cell.angle_alpha   90.00
_cell.angle_beta   90.00
_cell.angle_gamma   90.00
#
_symmetry.space_group_name_H-M   'P 1'
#
loop_
_entity.id
_entity.type
_entity.pdbx_description
1 polymer ?
#
loop_
_entity_poly.entity_id
_entity_poly.type
_entity_poly.pdbx_seq_one_letter_code
_entity_poly.pdbx_strand_id
1 'polypeptide(L)' 'MDHLPLSDIPMLVSTINFLLRDEIFDNLDQICYCFNVEREEMDRLLASQGYAYQEKFNSVK' A
#
# COMPACT_ATOMS: atom_id res chain seq x y z
N MET A 1 8.72 3.28 -11.24
CA MET A 1 8.52 1.96 -10.62
C MET A 1 7.38 1.26 -11.33
N ASP A 2 7.67 0.11 -11.93
CA ASP A 2 6.70 -0.58 -12.76
C ASP A 2 5.74 -1.48 -11.97
N HIS A 3 6.15 -1.88 -10.76
CA HIS A 3 5.32 -2.73 -9.93
C HIS A 3 5.73 -2.59 -8.48
N LEU A 4 4.84 -3.03 -7.58
CA LEU A 4 5.08 -2.96 -6.14
C LEU A 4 5.90 -4.16 -5.66
N PRO A 5 6.72 -4.00 -4.60
CA PRO A 5 7.48 -5.12 -4.03
C PRO A 5 6.59 -6.00 -3.15
N LEU A 6 5.72 -6.78 -3.77
CA LEU A 6 4.71 -7.58 -3.05
C LEU A 6 5.31 -8.71 -2.23
N SER A 7 6.52 -9.15 -2.54
CA SER A 7 7.16 -10.23 -1.79
C SER A 7 7.97 -9.73 -0.59
N ASP A 8 8.11 -8.41 -0.44
CA ASP A 8 8.83 -7.81 0.68
C ASP A 8 7.89 -6.83 1.37
N ILE A 9 7.17 -7.30 2.38
CA ILE A 9 6.13 -6.51 3.02
C ILE A 9 6.66 -5.23 3.67
N PRO A 10 7.78 -5.24 4.42
CA PRO A 10 8.31 -3.97 4.95
C PRO A 10 8.63 -2.95 3.85
N MET A 11 9.19 -3.42 2.74
CA MET A 11 9.46 -2.53 1.60
C MET A 11 8.16 -2.05 0.97
N LEU A 12 7.15 -2.91 0.88
CA LEU A 12 5.84 -2.56 0.36
C LEU A 12 5.21 -1.44 1.21
N VAL A 13 5.27 -1.57 2.53
CA VAL A 13 4.74 -0.57 3.45
C VAL A 13 5.44 0.77 3.24
N SER A 14 6.76 0.76 3.16
CA SER A 14 7.53 1.98 2.95
C SER A 14 7.18 2.64 1.61
N THR A 15 7.03 1.83 0.57
CA THR A 15 6.69 2.33 -0.75
C THR A 15 5.31 2.97 -0.76
N ILE A 16 4.32 2.28 -0.17
CA ILE A 16 2.95 2.80 -0.11
C ILE A 16 2.93 4.13 0.65
N ASN A 17 3.56 4.17 1.82
CA ASN A 17 3.56 5.38 2.63
C ASN A 17 4.26 6.54 1.92
N PHE A 18 5.33 6.27 1.18
CA PHE A 18 5.98 7.27 0.39
C PHE A 18 5.05 7.85 -0.68
N LEU A 19 4.36 6.97 -1.40
CA LEU A 19 3.45 7.41 -2.47
C LEU A 19 2.28 8.23 -1.92
N LEU A 20 1.78 7.87 -0.75
CA LEU A 20 0.68 8.62 -0.14
C LEU A 20 1.16 9.93 0.46
N ARG A 21 2.32 9.93 1.11
CA ARG A 21 2.86 11.15 1.73
C ARG A 21 3.19 12.21 0.69
N ASP A 22 3.73 11.79 -0.45
CA ASP A 22 4.11 12.72 -1.52
C ASP A 22 2.93 13.06 -2.43
N GLU A 23 1.73 12.58 -2.08
CA GLU A 23 0.50 12.88 -2.80
C GLU A 23 0.52 12.43 -4.25
N ILE A 24 1.34 11.42 -4.56
CA ILE A 24 1.35 10.82 -5.90
C ILE A 24 0.03 10.08 -6.13
N PHE A 25 -0.52 9.50 -5.06
CA PHE A 25 -1.84 8.89 -5.05
C PHE A 25 -2.64 9.45 -3.86
N ASP A 26 -3.96 9.52 -4.01
CA ASP A 26 -4.82 10.07 -2.97
C ASP A 26 -5.13 9.07 -1.85
N ASN A 27 -5.13 7.77 -2.18
CA ASN A 27 -5.44 6.74 -1.21
C ASN A 27 -4.92 5.39 -1.68
N LEU A 28 -5.07 4.37 -0.82
CA LEU A 28 -4.57 3.04 -1.13
C LEU A 28 -5.30 2.39 -2.31
N ASP A 29 -6.59 2.68 -2.47
CA ASP A 29 -7.34 2.12 -3.60
C ASP A 29 -6.77 2.57 -4.93
N GLN A 30 -6.33 3.81 -5.04
CA GLN A 30 -5.70 4.30 -6.26
C GLN A 30 -4.39 3.60 -6.55
N ILE A 31 -3.61 3.32 -5.52
CA ILE A 31 -2.36 2.58 -5.68
C ILE A 31 -2.66 1.17 -6.19
N CYS A 32 -3.64 0.50 -5.59
CA CYS A 32 -4.01 -0.84 -6.01
C CYS A 32 -4.49 -0.86 -7.45
N TYR A 33 -5.29 0.10 -7.83
CA TYR A 33 -5.80 0.21 -9.20
C TYR A 33 -4.64 0.42 -10.19
N CYS A 34 -3.73 1.32 -9.86
CA CYS A 34 -2.63 1.66 -10.75
C CYS A 34 -1.70 0.46 -10.98
N PHE A 35 -1.45 -0.33 -9.94
CA PHE A 35 -0.54 -1.45 -10.02
C PHE A 35 -1.25 -2.78 -10.28
N ASN A 36 -2.57 -2.72 -10.54
CA ASN A 36 -3.37 -3.89 -10.87
C ASN A 36 -3.34 -4.94 -9.77
N VAL A 37 -3.45 -4.50 -8.52
CA VAL A 37 -3.54 -5.36 -7.35
C VAL A 37 -4.92 -5.18 -6.73
N GLU A 38 -5.59 -6.29 -6.41
CA GLU A 38 -6.89 -6.19 -5.75
C GLU A 38 -6.72 -5.67 -4.33
N ARG A 39 -7.65 -4.81 -3.89
CA ARG A 39 -7.59 -4.23 -2.55
C ARG A 39 -7.60 -5.31 -1.47
N GLU A 40 -8.41 -6.37 -1.66
CA GLU A 40 -8.47 -7.46 -0.70
C GLU A 40 -7.13 -8.18 -0.59
N GLU A 41 -6.46 -8.37 -1.71
CA GLU A 41 -5.14 -8.98 -1.71
C GLU A 41 -4.13 -8.10 -1.00
N MET A 42 -4.19 -6.80 -1.24
CA MET A 42 -3.31 -5.86 -0.57
C MET A 42 -3.53 -5.91 0.94
N ASP A 43 -4.78 -5.87 1.38
CA ASP A 43 -5.09 -5.93 2.81
C ASP A 43 -4.57 -7.21 3.44
N ARG A 44 -4.69 -8.34 2.74
CA ARG A 44 -4.20 -9.63 3.23
C ARG A 44 -2.68 -9.63 3.37
N LEU A 45 -1.98 -9.10 2.37
CA LEU A 45 -0.52 -9.03 2.42
C LEU A 45 -0.05 -8.18 3.59
N LEU A 46 -0.67 -7.03 3.80
CA LEU A 46 -0.30 -6.15 4.91
C LEU A 46 -0.59 -6.81 6.25
N ALA A 47 -1.75 -7.43 6.37
CA ALA A 47 -2.15 -8.09 7.62
C ALA A 47 -1.24 -9.26 7.97
N SER A 48 -0.64 -9.91 6.99
CA SER A 48 0.25 -11.04 7.24
C SER A 48 1.47 -10.66 8.07
N GLN A 49 1.84 -9.40 8.07
CA GLN A 49 2.98 -8.89 8.83
C GLN A 49 2.54 -7.91 9.93
N GLY A 50 1.23 -7.87 10.22
CA GLY A 50 0.72 -7.02 11.28
C GLY A 50 0.49 -5.57 10.89
N TYR A 51 0.46 -5.26 9.62
CA TYR A 51 0.19 -3.90 9.14
C TYR A 51 -1.27 -3.76 8.74
N ALA A 52 -1.76 -2.50 8.75
CA ALA A 52 -3.09 -2.19 8.27
C ALA A 52 -3.13 -0.75 7.74
N TYR A 53 -3.92 -0.54 6.69
CA TYR A 53 -4.11 0.81 6.16
C TYR A 53 -5.06 1.57 7.08
N GLN A 54 -4.63 2.78 7.46
CA GLN A 54 -5.40 3.66 8.34
C GLN A 54 -5.96 4.81 7.51
N GLU A 55 -7.24 4.73 7.17
CA GLU A 55 -7.86 5.76 6.34
C GLU A 55 -7.76 7.15 6.98
N LYS A 56 -7.89 7.21 8.29
CA LYS A 56 -7.85 8.47 9.03
C LYS A 56 -6.52 9.19 8.82
N PHE A 57 -5.44 8.45 8.73
CA PHE A 57 -4.10 9.01 8.56
C PHE A 57 -3.57 8.84 7.15
N ASN A 58 -4.32 8.16 6.30
CA ASN A 58 -3.92 7.86 4.92
C ASN A 58 -2.52 7.25 4.87
N SER A 59 -2.27 6.28 5.72
CA SER A 59 -0.97 5.62 5.80
C SER A 59 -1.14 4.19 6.30
N VAL A 60 -0.11 3.38 6.12
CA VAL A 60 -0.07 2.00 6.59
C VAL A 60 0.79 1.94 7.85
N LYS A 61 0.26 1.30 8.89
CA LYS A 61 0.95 1.18 10.17
C LYS A 61 0.88 -0.22 10.74
#